data_c0b9cc1183528cd815a69e5edf9a733c
#
_entry.id   c0b9cc1183528cd815a69e5edf9a733c
#
_cell.length_a   1.000
_cell.length_b   1.000
_cell.length_c   1.000
_cell.angle_alpha   90.00
_cell.angle_beta   90.00
_cell.angle_gamma   90.00
#
_symmetry.space_group_name_H-M   'P 1'
#
loop_
_entity.id
_entity.type
_entity.pdbx_description
1 polymer ?
#
loop_
_entity_poly.entity_id
_entity_poly.type
_entity_poly.pdbx_seq_one_letter_code
_entity_poly.pdbx_strand_id
1 'polypeptide(L)'
;ITLAGMKGYECLAIASRTQAHADDFATKHGIARSYGSYEELVKDDDVELVYIATPHALHYEHARLCIEHNKPILCEKAFTANAYEAEVLLNLAENRKVFITEAIWARYMPLSLKIIELVRQGVIGHPYILTANLCYPVSEKERMQRPELAGGTLLDLGVYALNFAAMIYGDEIERIVSACTKTDTGMDDQESITQFFSNRRMAVLNSSMYPRSDRKGIISGDKGYIIVENINNPEVARVYDMDYRL
;
A
#
# COMPACT_ATOMS: atom_id res chain seq x y z
N ILE A 1 0.12 18.46 -2.80
CA ILE A 1 1.49 18.88 -3.10
C ILE A 1 2.00 18.13 -4.34
N THR A 2 1.95 16.81 -4.38
CA THR A 2 2.49 16.01 -5.50
C THR A 2 1.83 16.35 -6.84
N LEU A 3 0.51 16.33 -6.92
CA LEU A 3 -0.24 16.65 -8.15
C LEU A 3 0.03 18.07 -8.64
N ALA A 4 0.16 19.06 -7.74
CA ALA A 4 0.49 20.43 -8.12
C ALA A 4 1.86 20.61 -8.77
N GLY A 5 2.77 19.65 -8.61
CA GLY A 5 4.10 19.63 -9.25
C GLY A 5 4.16 18.82 -10.55
N MET A 6 3.10 18.08 -10.91
CA MET A 6 3.07 17.20 -12.07
C MET A 6 2.59 17.97 -13.31
N LYS A 7 3.34 17.89 -14.41
CA LYS A 7 2.91 18.47 -15.69
C LYS A 7 1.85 17.58 -16.36
N GLY A 8 0.79 18.23 -16.89
CA GLY A 8 -0.28 17.51 -17.60
C GLY A 8 -1.36 16.91 -16.71
N TYR A 9 -1.34 17.21 -15.40
CA TYR A 9 -2.34 16.79 -14.44
C TYR A 9 -2.86 17.98 -13.65
N GLU A 10 -4.14 17.98 -13.35
CA GLU A 10 -4.81 19.00 -12.56
C GLU A 10 -5.65 18.33 -11.46
N CYS A 11 -5.58 18.86 -10.24
CA CYS A 11 -6.53 18.51 -9.20
C CYS A 11 -7.79 19.36 -9.38
N LEU A 12 -8.70 18.91 -10.24
CA LEU A 12 -9.87 19.65 -10.68
C LEU A 12 -10.91 19.83 -9.57
N ALA A 13 -11.15 18.77 -8.80
CA ALA A 13 -12.24 18.71 -7.83
C ALA A 13 -11.84 18.00 -6.54
N ILE A 14 -12.53 18.35 -5.46
CA ILE A 14 -12.50 17.66 -4.16
C ILE A 14 -13.92 17.38 -3.70
N ALA A 15 -14.15 16.21 -3.12
CA ALA A 15 -15.37 15.87 -2.40
C ALA A 15 -15.08 15.56 -0.93
N SER A 16 -16.01 15.93 -0.07
CA SER A 16 -15.98 15.61 1.35
C SER A 16 -17.40 15.27 1.82
N ARG A 17 -17.50 14.75 3.05
CA ARG A 17 -18.81 14.43 3.70
C ARG A 17 -19.72 15.64 3.93
N THR A 18 -19.15 16.83 3.87
CA THR A 18 -19.89 18.09 3.99
C THR A 18 -19.32 19.11 3.02
N GLN A 19 -20.19 19.98 2.50
CA GLN A 19 -19.79 21.07 1.60
C GLN A 19 -18.74 21.99 2.26
N ALA A 20 -18.94 22.34 3.52
CA ALA A 20 -18.02 23.23 4.24
C ALA A 20 -16.58 22.67 4.28
N HIS A 21 -16.40 21.37 4.56
CA HIS A 21 -15.07 20.75 4.54
C HIS A 21 -14.48 20.69 3.13
N ALA A 22 -15.29 20.46 2.10
CA ALA A 22 -14.85 20.48 0.72
C ALA A 22 -14.38 21.89 0.30
N ASP A 23 -15.14 22.93 0.64
CA ASP A 23 -14.83 24.33 0.35
C ASP A 23 -13.54 24.80 1.03
N ASP A 24 -13.39 24.47 2.31
CA ASP A 24 -12.17 24.78 3.08
C ASP A 24 -10.93 24.15 2.44
N PHE A 25 -11.02 22.88 2.07
CA PHE A 25 -9.92 22.18 1.42
C PHE A 25 -9.63 22.72 0.03
N ALA A 26 -10.66 22.99 -0.77
CA ALA A 26 -10.55 23.57 -2.10
C ALA A 26 -9.86 24.94 -2.04
N THR A 27 -10.30 25.81 -1.15
CA THR A 27 -9.72 27.14 -0.92
C THR A 27 -8.24 27.05 -0.53
N LYS A 28 -7.92 26.18 0.45
CA LYS A 28 -6.55 25.98 0.94
C LYS A 28 -5.58 25.50 -0.12
N HIS A 29 -6.05 24.70 -1.09
CA HIS A 29 -5.20 24.04 -2.09
C HIS A 29 -5.39 24.57 -3.51
N GLY A 30 -6.24 25.58 -3.72
CA GLY A 30 -6.50 26.20 -5.02
C GLY A 30 -7.21 25.25 -5.99
N ILE A 31 -8.13 24.39 -5.48
CA ILE A 31 -8.91 23.45 -6.28
C ILE A 31 -10.16 24.15 -6.80
N ALA A 32 -10.46 23.97 -8.09
CA ALA A 32 -11.51 24.75 -8.76
C ALA A 32 -12.93 24.38 -8.34
N ARG A 33 -13.17 23.10 -7.99
CA ARG A 33 -14.51 22.56 -7.71
C ARG A 33 -14.52 21.86 -6.35
N SER A 34 -15.60 22.03 -5.59
CA SER A 34 -15.84 21.37 -4.31
C SER A 34 -17.24 20.78 -4.25
N TYR A 35 -17.35 19.54 -3.75
CA TYR A 35 -18.61 18.81 -3.64
C TYR A 35 -18.85 18.36 -2.21
N GLY A 36 -20.07 18.53 -1.72
CA GLY A 36 -20.50 18.13 -0.38
C GLY A 36 -20.84 16.65 -0.25
N SER A 37 -20.79 15.91 -1.37
CA SER A 37 -20.98 14.46 -1.42
C SER A 37 -20.09 13.81 -2.47
N TYR A 38 -19.81 12.52 -2.32
CA TYR A 38 -19.03 11.75 -3.29
C TYR A 38 -19.85 11.45 -4.55
N GLU A 39 -21.17 11.34 -4.40
CA GLU A 39 -22.14 11.15 -5.49
C GLU A 39 -22.17 12.34 -6.46
N GLU A 40 -21.95 13.55 -5.97
CA GLU A 40 -21.85 14.74 -6.84
C GLU A 40 -20.53 14.73 -7.62
N LEU A 41 -19.41 14.40 -6.98
CA LEU A 41 -18.11 14.35 -7.64
C LEU A 41 -18.09 13.34 -8.80
N VAL A 42 -18.63 12.13 -8.59
CA VAL A 42 -18.58 11.09 -9.64
C VAL A 42 -19.48 11.38 -10.84
N LYS A 43 -20.41 12.33 -10.72
CA LYS A 43 -21.26 12.83 -11.81
C LYS A 43 -20.62 13.95 -12.63
N ASP A 44 -19.50 14.50 -12.18
CA ASP A 44 -18.79 15.53 -12.93
C ASP A 44 -18.04 14.88 -14.10
N ASP A 45 -18.47 15.16 -15.33
CA ASP A 45 -17.93 14.55 -16.55
C ASP A 45 -16.46 14.95 -16.82
N ASP A 46 -16.03 16.11 -16.30
CA ASP A 46 -14.65 16.58 -16.46
C ASP A 46 -13.66 15.85 -15.52
N VAL A 47 -14.15 15.09 -14.53
CA VAL A 47 -13.31 14.26 -13.66
C VAL A 47 -12.95 12.97 -14.37
N GLU A 48 -11.70 12.85 -14.80
CA GLU A 48 -11.18 11.70 -15.57
C GLU A 48 -10.64 10.56 -14.69
N LEU A 49 -10.19 10.87 -13.46
CA LEU A 49 -9.65 9.90 -12.49
C LEU A 49 -10.02 10.34 -11.07
N VAL A 50 -10.46 9.41 -10.25
CA VAL A 50 -10.73 9.65 -8.83
C VAL A 50 -9.62 9.05 -7.97
N TYR A 51 -8.99 9.89 -7.14
CA TYR A 51 -8.08 9.45 -6.10
C TYR A 51 -8.84 9.31 -4.78
N ILE A 52 -8.94 8.08 -4.27
CA ILE A 52 -9.62 7.76 -3.02
C ILE A 52 -8.62 7.78 -1.87
N ALA A 53 -8.81 8.68 -0.91
CA ALA A 53 -7.96 8.87 0.26
C ALA A 53 -8.78 8.94 1.56
N THR A 54 -9.87 8.21 1.62
CA THR A 54 -10.72 8.06 2.80
C THR A 54 -10.14 7.01 3.76
N PRO A 55 -10.68 6.82 4.97
CA PRO A 55 -10.30 5.70 5.83
C PRO A 55 -10.50 4.34 5.15
N HIS A 56 -9.65 3.34 5.49
CA HIS A 56 -9.64 2.03 4.84
C HIS A 56 -11.02 1.37 4.74
N ALA A 57 -11.83 1.43 5.79
CA ALA A 57 -13.17 0.85 5.82
C ALA A 57 -14.13 1.44 4.77
N LEU A 58 -13.83 2.62 4.25
CA LEU A 58 -14.69 3.30 3.26
C LEU A 58 -14.20 3.14 1.82
N HIS A 59 -13.04 2.53 1.61
CA HIS A 59 -12.48 2.35 0.27
C HIS A 59 -13.39 1.52 -0.62
N TYR A 60 -13.97 0.43 -0.08
CA TYR A 60 -14.88 -0.43 -0.82
C TYR A 60 -16.09 0.31 -1.37
N GLU A 61 -16.80 1.04 -0.50
CA GLU A 61 -18.01 1.77 -0.90
C GLU A 61 -17.70 2.87 -1.91
N HIS A 62 -16.64 3.64 -1.66
CA HIS A 62 -16.28 4.75 -2.55
C HIS A 62 -15.71 4.26 -3.89
N ALA A 63 -14.93 3.18 -3.90
CA ALA A 63 -14.46 2.60 -5.15
C ALA A 63 -15.62 2.01 -5.97
N ARG A 64 -16.55 1.32 -5.32
CA ARG A 64 -17.77 0.82 -5.97
C ARG A 64 -18.58 1.95 -6.60
N LEU A 65 -18.79 3.04 -5.86
CA LEU A 65 -19.49 4.24 -6.38
C LEU A 65 -18.80 4.77 -7.65
N CYS A 66 -17.48 4.88 -7.64
CA CYS A 66 -16.72 5.33 -8.81
C CYS A 66 -16.88 4.37 -9.99
N ILE A 67 -16.77 3.04 -9.77
CA ILE A 67 -16.93 2.04 -10.83
C ILE A 67 -18.34 2.10 -11.42
N GLU A 68 -19.38 2.25 -10.60
CA GLU A 68 -20.78 2.35 -11.04
C GLU A 68 -21.03 3.58 -11.94
N HIS A 69 -20.19 4.63 -11.78
CA HIS A 69 -20.20 5.84 -12.61
C HIS A 69 -19.11 5.86 -13.70
N ASN A 70 -18.48 4.72 -13.97
CA ASN A 70 -17.40 4.55 -14.97
C ASN A 70 -16.20 5.49 -14.75
N LYS A 71 -15.90 5.86 -13.49
CA LYS A 71 -14.73 6.68 -13.15
C LYS A 71 -13.53 5.79 -12.85
N PRO A 72 -12.39 5.96 -13.56
CA PRO A 72 -11.12 5.33 -13.20
C PRO A 72 -10.67 5.68 -11.78
N ILE A 73 -9.96 4.75 -11.12
CA ILE A 73 -9.66 4.87 -9.69
C ILE A 73 -8.18 4.64 -9.39
N LEU A 74 -7.62 5.53 -8.58
CA LEU A 74 -6.41 5.30 -7.78
C LEU A 74 -6.82 5.29 -6.31
N CYS A 75 -6.82 4.11 -5.66
CA CYS A 75 -7.25 3.95 -4.28
C CYS A 75 -6.06 3.86 -3.34
N GLU A 76 -6.06 4.63 -2.24
CA GLU A 76 -5.03 4.51 -1.20
C GLU A 76 -4.94 3.09 -0.64
N LYS A 77 -3.76 2.78 -0.13
CA LYS A 77 -3.50 1.55 0.63
C LYS A 77 -4.11 1.69 2.05
N ALA A 78 -4.55 0.62 2.70
CA ALA A 78 -4.82 -0.68 2.12
C ALA A 78 -6.03 -0.61 1.18
N PHE A 79 -5.98 -1.33 0.09
CA PHE A 79 -6.97 -1.26 -0.98
C PHE A 79 -8.40 -1.43 -0.47
N THR A 80 -8.63 -2.44 0.37
CA THR A 80 -9.89 -2.70 1.08
C THR A 80 -9.63 -3.23 2.48
N ALA A 81 -10.64 -3.36 3.30
CA ALA A 81 -10.53 -3.91 4.64
C ALA A 81 -10.30 -5.43 4.67
N ASN A 82 -10.67 -6.14 3.59
CA ASN A 82 -10.52 -7.60 3.49
C ASN A 82 -10.50 -8.07 2.02
N ALA A 83 -10.07 -9.33 1.82
CA ALA A 83 -9.92 -9.92 0.50
C ALA A 83 -11.24 -10.04 -0.29
N TYR A 84 -12.36 -10.31 0.39
CA TYR A 84 -13.67 -10.42 -0.26
C TYR A 84 -14.07 -9.10 -0.94
N GLU A 85 -13.92 -7.99 -0.25
CA GLU A 85 -14.19 -6.66 -0.80
C GLU A 85 -13.30 -6.35 -2.01
N ALA A 86 -12.00 -6.71 -1.93
CA ALA A 86 -11.08 -6.54 -3.05
C ALA A 86 -11.52 -7.35 -4.27
N GLU A 87 -11.87 -8.63 -4.09
CA GLU A 87 -12.33 -9.51 -5.16
C GLU A 87 -13.60 -8.96 -5.83
N VAL A 88 -14.58 -8.52 -5.03
CA VAL A 88 -15.82 -7.94 -5.55
C VAL A 88 -15.55 -6.69 -6.40
N LEU A 89 -14.67 -5.79 -5.91
CA LEU A 89 -14.32 -4.56 -6.66
C LEU A 89 -13.59 -4.86 -7.95
N LEU A 90 -12.60 -5.77 -7.93
CA LEU A 90 -11.82 -6.12 -9.12
C LEU A 90 -12.71 -6.76 -10.18
N ASN A 91 -13.58 -7.69 -9.78
CA ASN A 91 -14.57 -8.30 -10.69
C ASN A 91 -15.54 -7.27 -11.28
N LEU A 92 -16.01 -6.33 -10.45
CA LEU A 92 -16.92 -5.27 -10.91
C LEU A 92 -16.22 -4.34 -11.90
N ALA A 93 -14.99 -3.94 -11.61
CA ALA A 93 -14.18 -3.07 -12.46
C ALA A 93 -13.86 -3.74 -13.81
N GLU A 94 -13.51 -5.03 -13.81
CA GLU A 94 -13.27 -5.81 -15.03
C GLU A 94 -14.53 -5.90 -15.89
N ASN A 95 -15.67 -6.25 -15.30
CA ASN A 95 -16.95 -6.36 -16.01
C ASN A 95 -17.39 -5.04 -16.64
N ARG A 96 -17.08 -3.92 -15.98
CA ARG A 96 -17.40 -2.57 -16.47
C ARG A 96 -16.28 -1.93 -17.30
N LYS A 97 -15.12 -2.59 -17.40
CA LYS A 97 -13.91 -2.08 -18.08
C LYS A 97 -13.43 -0.75 -17.49
N VAL A 98 -13.56 -0.58 -16.19
CA VAL A 98 -13.09 0.59 -15.43
C VAL A 98 -11.71 0.29 -14.87
N PHE A 99 -10.75 1.17 -15.10
CA PHE A 99 -9.41 1.06 -14.51
C PHE A 99 -9.48 1.29 -13.01
N ILE A 100 -8.84 0.39 -12.24
CA ILE A 100 -8.66 0.53 -10.80
C ILE A 100 -7.27 0.02 -10.40
N THR A 101 -6.60 0.75 -9.51
CA THR A 101 -5.32 0.33 -8.93
C THR A 101 -5.17 0.83 -7.51
N GLU A 102 -4.36 0.09 -6.72
CA GLU A 102 -3.96 0.51 -5.38
C GLU A 102 -2.77 1.46 -5.44
N ALA A 103 -2.80 2.50 -4.61
CA ALA A 103 -1.71 3.47 -4.46
C ALA A 103 -0.63 2.98 -3.47
N ILE A 104 -0.19 1.73 -3.58
CA ILE A 104 0.96 1.21 -2.84
C ILE A 104 2.26 1.72 -3.47
N TRP A 105 2.52 3.00 -3.27
CA TRP A 105 3.52 3.82 -3.97
C TRP A 105 4.95 3.27 -3.94
N ALA A 106 5.32 2.56 -2.87
CA ALA A 106 6.63 1.92 -2.75
C ALA A 106 6.94 0.96 -3.92
N ARG A 107 5.91 0.32 -4.50
CA ARG A 107 6.04 -0.59 -5.65
C ARG A 107 6.53 0.11 -6.92
N TYR A 108 6.18 1.38 -7.09
CA TYR A 108 6.42 2.16 -8.30
C TYR A 108 7.67 3.02 -8.23
N MET A 109 8.40 3.00 -7.11
CA MET A 109 9.63 3.76 -6.96
C MET A 109 10.73 3.22 -7.87
N PRO A 110 11.56 4.10 -8.49
CA PRO A 110 12.63 3.68 -9.40
C PRO A 110 13.58 2.65 -8.78
N LEU A 111 13.94 2.82 -7.50
CA LEU A 111 14.82 1.87 -6.82
C LEU A 111 14.14 0.52 -6.58
N SER A 112 12.85 0.48 -6.30
CA SER A 112 12.09 -0.78 -6.18
C SER A 112 12.12 -1.57 -7.49
N LEU A 113 11.89 -0.90 -8.61
CA LEU A 113 11.98 -1.52 -9.94
C LEU A 113 13.40 -2.03 -10.22
N LYS A 114 14.44 -1.27 -9.81
CA LYS A 114 15.84 -1.70 -9.97
C LYS A 114 16.18 -2.91 -9.11
N ILE A 115 15.67 -3.00 -7.88
CA ILE A 115 15.86 -4.17 -7.02
C ILE A 115 15.24 -5.42 -7.65
N ILE A 116 14.02 -5.31 -8.17
CA ILE A 116 13.34 -6.42 -8.88
C ILE A 116 14.19 -6.86 -10.07
N GLU A 117 14.70 -5.93 -10.86
CA GLU A 117 15.59 -6.21 -12.00
C GLU A 117 16.84 -6.96 -11.56
N LEU A 118 17.56 -6.49 -10.53
CA LEU A 118 18.78 -7.11 -10.02
C LEU A 118 18.54 -8.57 -9.55
N VAL A 119 17.44 -8.80 -8.82
CA VAL A 119 17.06 -10.15 -8.39
C VAL A 119 16.77 -11.05 -9.61
N ARG A 120 16.02 -10.54 -10.60
CA ARG A 120 15.73 -11.30 -11.84
C ARG A 120 16.97 -11.60 -12.68
N GLN A 121 17.95 -10.71 -12.68
CA GLN A 121 19.25 -10.92 -13.33
C GLN A 121 20.14 -11.93 -12.57
N GLY A 122 19.73 -12.40 -11.39
CA GLY A 122 20.45 -13.38 -10.60
C GLY A 122 21.72 -12.84 -9.95
N VAL A 123 21.79 -11.54 -9.66
CA VAL A 123 22.95 -10.89 -9.01
C VAL A 123 23.30 -11.54 -7.68
N ILE A 124 22.27 -11.96 -6.91
CA ILE A 124 22.43 -12.69 -5.64
C ILE A 124 22.20 -14.19 -5.79
N GLY A 125 22.11 -14.71 -7.04
CA GLY A 125 21.74 -16.10 -7.29
C GLY A 125 20.27 -16.38 -7.01
N HIS A 126 19.96 -17.59 -6.50
CA HIS A 126 18.60 -17.96 -6.10
C HIS A 126 18.25 -17.31 -4.76
N PRO A 127 17.20 -16.48 -4.70
CA PRO A 127 16.81 -15.81 -3.44
C PRO A 127 16.03 -16.79 -2.55
N TYR A 128 16.63 -17.23 -1.44
CA TYR A 128 16.04 -18.20 -0.51
C TYR A 128 15.21 -17.56 0.60
N ILE A 129 15.74 -16.52 1.25
CA ILE A 129 15.06 -15.89 2.37
C ILE A 129 15.01 -14.37 2.19
N LEU A 130 13.83 -13.83 2.49
CA LEU A 130 13.59 -12.39 2.56
C LEU A 130 13.14 -12.05 3.97
N THR A 131 13.72 -11.01 4.57
CA THR A 131 13.23 -10.43 5.81
C THR A 131 12.85 -8.98 5.57
N ALA A 132 11.75 -8.53 6.18
CA ALA A 132 11.36 -7.13 6.12
C ALA A 132 10.60 -6.71 7.39
N ASN A 133 10.80 -5.47 7.80
CA ASN A 133 10.09 -4.92 8.94
C ASN A 133 9.65 -3.48 8.68
N LEU A 134 8.52 -3.11 9.30
CA LEU A 134 8.06 -1.73 9.30
C LEU A 134 7.37 -1.39 10.62
N CYS A 135 8.03 -0.58 11.45
CA CYS A 135 7.47 -0.13 12.71
C CYS A 135 7.49 1.40 12.80
N TYR A 136 6.36 1.97 13.18
CA TYR A 136 6.20 3.39 13.44
C TYR A 136 5.38 3.63 14.70
N PRO A 137 5.74 4.61 15.56
CA PRO A 137 4.94 4.97 16.71
C PRO A 137 3.70 5.77 16.26
N VAL A 138 2.65 5.05 15.89
CA VAL A 138 1.37 5.59 15.38
C VAL A 138 0.15 5.15 16.20
N SER A 139 0.37 4.47 17.32
CA SER A 139 -0.69 3.97 18.21
C SER A 139 -1.63 5.08 18.73
N GLU A 140 -1.12 6.30 18.89
CA GLU A 140 -1.91 7.46 19.31
C GLU A 140 -2.89 7.99 18.26
N LYS A 141 -2.78 7.53 17.01
CA LYS A 141 -3.71 7.94 15.96
C LYS A 141 -5.03 7.22 16.14
N GLU A 142 -6.11 7.97 16.30
CA GLU A 142 -7.46 7.44 16.53
C GLU A 142 -7.83 6.32 15.54
N ARG A 143 -7.54 6.50 14.25
CA ARG A 143 -7.85 5.50 13.21
C ARG A 143 -7.19 4.14 13.44
N MET A 144 -6.05 4.07 14.15
CA MET A 144 -5.35 2.82 14.45
C MET A 144 -6.09 1.96 15.46
N GLN A 145 -6.86 2.60 16.35
CA GLN A 145 -7.58 1.97 17.45
C GLN A 145 -9.04 1.66 17.13
N ARG A 146 -9.53 2.04 15.94
CA ARG A 146 -10.96 1.98 15.60
C ARG A 146 -11.26 0.87 14.60
N PRO A 147 -11.95 -0.22 15.05
CA PRO A 147 -12.38 -1.31 14.17
C PRO A 147 -13.24 -0.84 13.00
N GLU A 148 -14.14 0.13 13.26
CA GLU A 148 -15.04 0.69 12.25
C GLU A 148 -14.33 1.51 11.15
N LEU A 149 -13.06 1.83 11.34
CA LEU A 149 -12.22 2.47 10.33
C LEU A 149 -11.24 1.50 9.66
N ALA A 150 -11.36 0.19 9.96
CA ALA A 150 -10.41 -0.86 9.57
C ALA A 150 -8.98 -0.45 9.98
N GLY A 151 -8.81 -0.17 11.28
CA GLY A 151 -7.54 0.20 11.90
C GLY A 151 -6.55 -0.98 11.95
N GLY A 152 -5.59 -0.89 12.86
CA GLY A 152 -4.62 -1.95 13.10
C GLY A 152 -3.33 -1.79 12.29
N THR A 153 -2.36 -2.59 12.67
CA THR A 153 -1.00 -2.55 12.11
C THR A 153 -0.91 -3.21 10.75
N LEU A 154 -1.62 -4.31 10.52
CA LEU A 154 -1.57 -5.06 9.27
C LEU A 154 -1.89 -4.18 8.07
N LEU A 155 -3.03 -3.49 8.10
CA LEU A 155 -3.49 -2.66 7.00
C LEU A 155 -2.72 -1.34 6.87
N ASP A 156 -2.21 -0.78 7.97
CA ASP A 156 -1.49 0.50 7.90
C ASP A 156 0.00 0.36 7.61
N LEU A 157 0.66 -0.62 8.21
CA LEU A 157 2.11 -0.83 8.16
C LEU A 157 2.50 -2.16 7.50
N GLY A 158 1.87 -3.27 7.90
CA GLY A 158 2.17 -4.62 7.44
C GLY A 158 2.04 -4.78 5.93
N VAL A 159 1.11 -4.07 5.32
CA VAL A 159 0.91 -4.03 3.87
C VAL A 159 2.19 -3.69 3.09
N TYR A 160 3.09 -2.87 3.64
CA TYR A 160 4.37 -2.56 2.99
C TYR A 160 5.35 -3.73 3.03
N ALA A 161 5.44 -4.45 4.14
CA ALA A 161 6.29 -5.64 4.24
C ALA A 161 5.76 -6.76 3.33
N LEU A 162 4.44 -6.97 3.30
CA LEU A 162 3.77 -7.89 2.39
C LEU A 162 4.02 -7.51 0.92
N ASN A 163 3.86 -6.24 0.57
CA ASN A 163 4.14 -5.75 -0.77
C ASN A 163 5.62 -5.95 -1.15
N PHE A 164 6.56 -5.72 -0.22
CA PHE A 164 7.98 -5.94 -0.48
C PHE A 164 8.27 -7.41 -0.80
N ALA A 165 7.69 -8.37 -0.07
CA ALA A 165 7.81 -9.79 -0.37
C ALA A 165 7.16 -10.14 -1.72
N ALA A 166 5.95 -9.65 -2.00
CA ALA A 166 5.25 -9.89 -3.25
C ALA A 166 5.96 -9.32 -4.48
N MET A 167 6.65 -8.19 -4.35
CA MET A 167 7.48 -7.61 -5.43
C MET A 167 8.63 -8.54 -5.86
N ILE A 168 9.20 -9.30 -4.91
CA ILE A 168 10.37 -10.15 -5.13
C ILE A 168 9.98 -11.58 -5.48
N TYR A 169 8.99 -12.15 -4.78
CA TYR A 169 8.63 -13.56 -4.89
C TYR A 169 7.34 -13.83 -5.68
N GLY A 170 6.56 -12.78 -5.96
CA GLY A 170 5.23 -12.91 -6.54
C GLY A 170 4.16 -13.17 -5.48
N ASP A 171 3.00 -13.61 -5.93
CA ASP A 171 1.78 -13.80 -5.15
C ASP A 171 1.39 -15.27 -4.95
N GLU A 172 2.13 -16.22 -5.55
CA GLU A 172 1.89 -17.65 -5.40
C GLU A 172 2.42 -18.18 -4.06
N ILE A 173 1.66 -17.92 -2.98
CA ILE A 173 2.02 -18.31 -1.62
C ILE A 173 1.46 -19.72 -1.35
N GLU A 174 2.35 -20.67 -0.99
CA GLU A 174 1.98 -22.05 -0.65
C GLU A 174 1.42 -22.17 0.79
N ARG A 175 1.96 -21.39 1.73
CA ARG A 175 1.56 -21.44 3.14
C ARG A 175 1.89 -20.14 3.84
N ILE A 176 1.03 -19.74 4.78
CA ILE A 176 1.25 -18.61 5.69
C ILE A 176 1.16 -19.10 7.13
N VAL A 177 2.08 -18.60 7.97
CA VAL A 177 2.01 -18.72 9.43
C VAL A 177 2.09 -17.30 9.99
N SER A 178 1.13 -16.93 10.82
CA SER A 178 1.08 -15.59 11.40
C SER A 178 0.63 -15.60 12.85
N ALA A 179 1.07 -14.60 13.58
CA ALA A 179 0.62 -14.30 14.93
C ALA A 179 0.59 -12.78 15.13
N CYS A 180 -0.33 -12.31 15.95
CA CYS A 180 -0.42 -10.91 16.33
C CYS A 180 -0.77 -10.77 17.81
N THR A 181 -0.42 -9.63 18.39
CA THR A 181 -1.01 -9.11 19.62
C THR A 181 -2.13 -8.13 19.26
N LYS A 182 -2.98 -7.79 20.22
CA LYS A 182 -4.12 -6.91 19.99
C LYS A 182 -4.23 -5.84 21.05
N THR A 183 -4.73 -4.68 20.63
CA THR A 183 -5.16 -3.61 21.52
C THR A 183 -6.41 -4.00 22.31
N ASP A 184 -6.75 -3.18 23.32
CA ASP A 184 -8.01 -3.33 24.07
C ASP A 184 -9.25 -3.19 23.19
N THR A 185 -9.15 -2.51 22.04
CA THR A 185 -10.22 -2.37 21.05
C THR A 185 -10.31 -3.55 20.08
N GLY A 186 -9.39 -4.52 20.18
CA GLY A 186 -9.35 -5.72 19.36
C GLY A 186 -8.58 -5.58 18.04
N MET A 187 -8.00 -4.40 17.76
CA MET A 187 -7.14 -4.20 16.58
C MET A 187 -5.78 -4.87 16.77
N ASP A 188 -5.22 -5.41 15.71
CA ASP A 188 -3.84 -5.89 15.71
C ASP A 188 -2.88 -4.72 15.92
N ASP A 189 -1.93 -4.87 16.84
CA ASP A 189 -0.97 -3.82 17.21
C ASP A 189 0.49 -4.18 16.90
N GLN A 190 0.77 -5.45 16.85
CA GLN A 190 2.04 -6.03 16.41
C GLN A 190 1.80 -7.35 15.71
N GLU A 191 2.58 -7.65 14.69
CA GLU A 191 2.43 -8.88 13.94
C GLU A 191 3.74 -9.49 13.48
N SER A 192 3.72 -10.79 13.33
CA SER A 192 4.75 -11.58 12.68
C SER A 192 4.10 -12.48 11.64
N ILE A 193 4.60 -12.43 10.40
CA ILE A 193 4.07 -13.18 9.27
C ILE A 193 5.22 -13.92 8.59
N THR A 194 5.09 -15.22 8.42
CA THR A 194 5.99 -16.02 7.60
C THR A 194 5.23 -16.58 6.41
N GLN A 195 5.68 -16.24 5.22
CA GLN A 195 5.15 -16.74 3.94
C GLN A 195 6.12 -17.75 3.34
N PHE A 196 5.60 -18.88 2.86
CA PHE A 196 6.35 -19.92 2.17
C PHE A 196 5.91 -19.95 0.72
N PHE A 197 6.88 -19.95 -0.18
CA PHE A 197 6.70 -19.97 -1.62
C PHE A 197 7.34 -21.21 -2.21
N SER A 198 7.04 -21.51 -3.46
CA SER A 198 7.71 -22.57 -4.23
C SER A 198 9.24 -22.37 -4.27
N ASN A 199 9.97 -23.42 -4.61
CA ASN A 199 11.43 -23.39 -4.77
C ASN A 199 12.19 -22.99 -3.48
N ARG A 200 11.69 -23.42 -2.29
CA ARG A 200 12.31 -23.19 -0.98
C ARG A 200 12.48 -21.71 -0.61
N ARG A 201 11.65 -20.83 -1.14
CA ARG A 201 11.68 -19.39 -0.79
C ARG A 201 10.81 -19.13 0.42
N MET A 202 11.26 -18.23 1.29
CA MET A 202 10.54 -17.86 2.50
C MET A 202 10.68 -16.36 2.76
N ALA A 203 9.57 -15.70 3.12
CA ALA A 203 9.59 -14.32 3.63
C ALA A 203 9.21 -14.30 5.11
N VAL A 204 10.00 -13.59 5.93
CA VAL A 204 9.75 -13.36 7.36
C VAL A 204 9.55 -11.87 7.58
N LEU A 205 8.33 -11.51 7.94
CA LEU A 205 7.86 -10.13 7.98
C LEU A 205 7.37 -9.79 9.39
N ASN A 206 7.60 -8.57 9.83
CA ASN A 206 7.01 -8.08 11.06
C ASN A 206 6.70 -6.59 10.98
N SER A 207 5.69 -6.17 11.74
CA SER A 207 5.32 -4.77 11.91
C SER A 207 4.75 -4.49 13.29
N SER A 208 4.84 -3.24 13.72
CA SER A 208 4.30 -2.77 14.99
C SER A 208 3.98 -1.28 14.94
N MET A 209 2.90 -0.88 15.60
CA MET A 209 2.51 0.52 15.73
C MET A 209 3.11 1.24 16.95
N TYR A 210 3.98 0.58 17.74
CA TYR A 210 4.58 1.16 18.95
C TYR A 210 6.02 1.65 18.76
N PRO A 211 7.00 0.79 18.42
CA PRO A 211 8.38 1.22 18.31
C PRO A 211 8.70 1.86 16.95
N ARG A 212 9.90 2.40 16.87
CA ARG A 212 10.59 2.60 15.59
C ARG A 212 11.43 1.38 15.28
N SER A 213 11.58 1.04 14.00
CA SER A 213 12.52 0.03 13.51
C SER A 213 13.51 0.64 12.51
N ASP A 214 14.46 -0.15 12.05
CA ASP A 214 15.36 0.21 10.96
C ASP A 214 14.65 0.22 9.59
N ARG A 215 13.47 -0.37 9.51
CA ARG A 215 12.59 -0.44 8.31
C ARG A 215 13.26 -1.09 7.09
N LYS A 216 14.23 -1.97 7.34
CA LYS A 216 15.00 -2.62 6.29
C LYS A 216 14.27 -3.81 5.69
N GLY A 217 14.61 -4.06 4.42
CA GLY A 217 14.38 -5.32 3.75
C GLY A 217 15.73 -5.96 3.40
N ILE A 218 15.85 -7.28 3.59
CA ILE A 218 17.04 -8.04 3.22
C ILE A 218 16.60 -9.21 2.36
N ILE A 219 17.21 -9.35 1.17
CA ILE A 219 16.95 -10.45 0.24
C ILE A 219 18.25 -11.25 0.14
N SER A 220 18.26 -12.48 0.67
CA SER A 220 19.45 -13.32 0.73
C SER A 220 19.36 -14.48 -0.24
N GLY A 221 20.37 -14.61 -1.08
CA GLY A 221 20.54 -15.68 -2.07
C GLY A 221 21.80 -16.50 -1.86
N ASP A 222 22.05 -17.43 -2.76
CA ASP A 222 23.22 -18.34 -2.72
C ASP A 222 24.50 -17.73 -3.31
N LYS A 223 24.44 -16.50 -3.86
CA LYS A 223 25.60 -15.76 -4.36
C LYS A 223 25.82 -14.42 -3.68
N GLY A 224 24.99 -14.06 -2.71
CA GLY A 224 25.06 -12.79 -2.02
C GLY A 224 23.72 -12.35 -1.47
N TYR A 225 23.63 -11.08 -1.11
CA TYR A 225 22.39 -10.51 -0.56
C TYR A 225 22.26 -9.02 -0.87
N ILE A 226 21.01 -8.54 -0.83
CA ILE A 226 20.67 -7.13 -1.01
C ILE A 226 20.07 -6.59 0.30
N ILE A 227 20.61 -5.50 0.81
CA ILE A 227 20.00 -4.71 1.90
C ILE A 227 19.30 -3.51 1.27
N VAL A 228 18.01 -3.37 1.55
CA VAL A 228 17.20 -2.21 1.15
C VAL A 228 16.91 -1.37 2.39
N GLU A 229 17.38 -0.15 2.38
CA GLU A 229 17.06 0.80 3.45
C GLU A 229 15.63 1.33 3.24
N ASN A 230 14.80 1.21 4.28
CA ASN A 230 13.43 1.73 4.31
C ASN A 230 12.50 1.19 3.21
N ILE A 231 11.91 0.01 3.43
CA ILE A 231 11.06 -0.70 2.44
C ILE A 231 9.83 0.08 1.97
N ASN A 232 9.33 1.04 2.74
CA ASN A 232 8.19 1.86 2.35
C ASN A 232 8.59 3.12 1.58
N ASN A 233 9.88 3.51 1.62
CA ASN A 233 10.44 4.61 0.83
C ASN A 233 11.90 4.29 0.48
N PRO A 234 12.16 3.32 -0.40
CA PRO A 234 13.52 2.88 -0.70
C PRO A 234 14.31 3.95 -1.48
N GLU A 235 15.39 4.43 -0.88
CA GLU A 235 16.31 5.40 -1.46
C GLU A 235 17.71 4.82 -1.65
N VAL A 236 18.06 3.79 -0.87
CA VAL A 236 19.37 3.12 -0.92
C VAL A 236 19.20 1.62 -0.89
N ALA A 237 19.87 0.94 -1.80
CA ALA A 237 20.07 -0.51 -1.76
C ALA A 237 21.56 -0.83 -1.90
N ARG A 238 22.05 -1.83 -1.15
CA ARG A 238 23.43 -2.31 -1.20
C ARG A 238 23.44 -3.78 -1.53
N VAL A 239 24.29 -4.16 -2.47
CA VAL A 239 24.47 -5.56 -2.89
C VAL A 239 25.80 -6.06 -2.34
N TYR A 240 25.77 -7.18 -1.69
CA TYR A 240 26.96 -7.83 -1.10
C TYR A 240 27.15 -9.23 -1.70
N ASP A 241 28.39 -9.60 -1.92
CA ASP A 241 28.76 -10.96 -2.28
C ASP A 241 28.80 -11.89 -1.05
N MET A 242 29.18 -13.16 -1.24
CA MET A 242 29.31 -14.15 -0.17
C MET A 242 30.46 -13.87 0.81
N ASP A 243 31.42 -13.02 0.42
CA ASP A 243 32.53 -12.56 1.27
C ASP A 243 32.22 -11.24 1.99
N TYR A 244 30.93 -10.80 1.97
CA TYR A 244 30.48 -9.52 2.56
C TYR A 244 31.09 -8.28 1.91
N ARG A 245 31.54 -8.36 0.65
CA ARG A 245 32.05 -7.22 -0.10
C ARG A 245 30.89 -6.53 -0.84
N LEU A 246 30.94 -5.18 -0.81
CA LEU A 246 29.96 -4.30 -1.47
C LEU A 246 30.24 -4.24 -2.97
#